data_b4184d832551786fe73c0c34b2d64022
#
_entry.id   b4184d832551786fe73c0c34b2d64022
#
_cell.length_a   1.000
_cell.length_b   1.000
_cell.length_c   1.000
_cell.angle_alpha   90.00
_cell.angle_beta   90.00
_cell.angle_gamma   90.00
#
_symmetry.space_group_name_H-M   'P 1'
#
loop_
_entity.id
_entity.type
_entity.pdbx_description
1 polymer ?
#
loop_
_entity_poly.entity_id
_entity_poly.type
_entity_poly.pdbx_seq_one_letter_code
_entity_poly.pdbx_strand_id
1 'polypeptide(L)'
;MPFSKGFSIFELNFEEPGYLEAKEYDSEVDEKIVQLGMALAYSEKKINTTGIEAIKNWINFEVLYKDFSSITDQKVKYSFLLKNTHQMLKDNKLSLSEIVKEINFKSSISKRYDAMNLLLNIAGSDDRLSKEEDKLLNNIARALELDLNRFQEMKTSTIANIETIDQADEDNEETIFNFSKDMTDADKCKKLREEYTRWNRQTNNSNEKIRNQARKMVELTANLRKKYNC
;
A
#
# COMPACT_ATOMS: atom_id res chain seq x y z
N MET A 1 -37.94 52.40 26.45
CA MET A 1 -37.02 51.33 26.93
C MET A 1 -36.02 51.10 25.82
N PRO A 2 -34.74 51.30 26.01
CA PRO A 2 -33.75 51.03 24.98
C PRO A 2 -33.44 49.52 24.97
N PHE A 3 -33.57 48.90 23.81
CA PHE A 3 -33.12 47.52 23.58
C PHE A 3 -31.57 47.52 23.56
N SER A 4 -30.96 46.92 24.56
CA SER A 4 -29.54 46.60 24.52
C SER A 4 -29.36 45.34 23.63
N LYS A 5 -28.76 45.49 22.45
CA LYS A 5 -28.27 44.36 21.67
C LYS A 5 -27.02 43.81 22.36
N GLY A 6 -27.17 42.70 23.06
CA GLY A 6 -26.03 41.91 23.53
C GLY A 6 -25.45 41.11 22.34
N PHE A 7 -24.18 41.30 22.06
CA PHE A 7 -23.43 40.43 21.19
C PHE A 7 -22.77 39.34 22.05
N SER A 8 -23.09 38.09 21.78
CA SER A 8 -22.34 36.97 22.35
C SER A 8 -21.26 36.59 21.36
N ILE A 9 -19.99 36.67 21.77
CA ILE A 9 -18.85 36.16 21.01
C ILE A 9 -18.70 34.69 21.43
N PHE A 10 -18.87 33.79 20.50
CA PHE A 10 -18.54 32.36 20.67
C PHE A 10 -17.17 32.14 20.07
N GLU A 11 -16.22 31.68 20.85
CA GLU A 11 -14.93 31.21 20.39
C GLU A 11 -15.09 29.73 20.08
N LEU A 12 -15.01 29.39 18.79
CA LEU A 12 -15.04 28.01 18.33
C LEU A 12 -13.59 27.57 18.12
N ASN A 13 -13.09 26.73 19.01
CA ASN A 13 -11.82 26.06 18.83
C ASN A 13 -12.06 24.79 18.00
N PHE A 14 -11.49 24.75 16.80
CA PHE A 14 -11.46 23.54 15.99
C PHE A 14 -10.19 22.78 16.33
N GLU A 15 -10.31 21.52 16.74
CA GLU A 15 -9.18 20.61 16.95
C GLU A 15 -8.62 20.07 15.63
N GLU A 16 -9.41 20.17 14.54
CA GLU A 16 -8.99 19.76 13.21
C GLU A 16 -8.42 20.96 12.42
N PRO A 17 -7.39 20.72 11.57
CA PRO A 17 -6.80 21.77 10.75
C PRO A 17 -7.85 22.39 9.82
N GLY A 18 -7.78 23.70 9.62
CA GLY A 18 -8.60 24.41 8.66
C GLY A 18 -8.32 23.93 7.22
N TYR A 19 -9.23 24.27 6.28
CA TYR A 19 -9.13 23.82 4.88
C TYR A 19 -7.77 24.15 4.23
N LEU A 20 -7.18 25.31 4.49
CA LEU A 20 -5.88 25.70 3.93
C LEU A 20 -4.73 24.88 4.52
N GLU A 21 -4.76 24.66 5.83
CA GLU A 21 -3.78 23.83 6.54
C GLU A 21 -3.90 22.37 6.13
N ALA A 22 -5.12 21.86 5.95
CA ALA A 22 -5.36 20.51 5.45
C ALA A 22 -4.81 20.35 4.02
N LYS A 23 -4.95 21.36 3.14
CA LYS A 23 -4.41 21.33 1.79
C LYS A 23 -2.87 21.38 1.77
N GLU A 24 -2.26 22.13 2.68
CA GLU A 24 -0.80 22.17 2.84
C GLU A 24 -0.27 20.82 3.34
N TYR A 25 -0.91 20.23 4.35
CA TYR A 25 -0.57 18.88 4.83
C TYR A 25 -0.72 17.83 3.76
N ASP A 26 -1.77 17.88 2.93
CA ASP A 26 -1.96 16.95 1.82
C ASP A 26 -0.78 17.01 0.83
N SER A 27 -0.29 18.22 0.50
CA SER A 27 0.87 18.37 -0.39
C SER A 27 2.16 17.80 0.21
N GLU A 28 2.40 18.03 1.51
CA GLU A 28 3.56 17.45 2.19
C GLU A 28 3.47 15.93 2.31
N VAL A 29 2.28 15.41 2.60
CA VAL A 29 2.03 13.96 2.66
C VAL A 29 2.23 13.33 1.29
N ASP A 30 1.78 13.96 0.21
CA ASP A 30 1.99 13.48 -1.17
C ASP A 30 3.48 13.36 -1.51
N GLU A 31 4.32 14.30 -1.08
CA GLU A 31 5.78 14.19 -1.23
C GLU A 31 6.35 12.98 -0.47
N LYS A 32 5.87 12.72 0.75
CA LYS A 32 6.31 11.56 1.54
C LYS A 32 5.84 10.25 0.93
N ILE A 33 4.64 10.21 0.36
CA ILE A 33 4.14 9.04 -0.38
C ILE A 33 5.02 8.75 -1.60
N VAL A 34 5.42 9.78 -2.36
CA VAL A 34 6.37 9.64 -3.48
C VAL A 34 7.73 9.11 -2.99
N GLN A 35 8.23 9.59 -1.86
CA GLN A 35 9.47 9.10 -1.27
C GLN A 35 9.38 7.61 -0.87
N LEU A 36 8.27 7.15 -0.29
CA LEU A 36 8.01 5.73 -0.03
C LEU A 36 7.97 4.91 -1.32
N GLY A 37 7.28 5.41 -2.35
CA GLY A 37 7.23 4.77 -3.67
C GLY A 37 8.62 4.61 -4.28
N MET A 38 9.46 5.65 -4.20
CA MET A 38 10.85 5.60 -4.66
C MET A 38 11.69 4.59 -3.88
N ALA A 39 11.49 4.49 -2.57
CA ALA A 39 12.20 3.51 -1.75
C ALA A 39 11.84 2.07 -2.14
N LEU A 40 10.56 1.79 -2.45
CA LEU A 40 10.12 0.49 -2.92
C LEU A 40 10.69 0.19 -4.31
N ALA A 41 10.59 1.15 -5.26
CA ALA A 41 11.15 1.00 -6.61
C ALA A 41 12.68 0.84 -6.65
N TYR A 42 13.37 1.09 -5.52
CA TYR A 42 14.82 0.94 -5.35
C TYR A 42 15.19 -0.15 -4.33
N SER A 43 14.26 -0.98 -3.90
CA SER A 43 14.44 -1.97 -2.82
C SER A 43 15.56 -2.97 -3.12
N GLU A 44 15.76 -3.33 -4.37
CA GLU A 44 16.84 -4.22 -4.85
C GLU A 44 18.15 -3.48 -5.21
N LYS A 45 18.32 -2.23 -4.78
CA LYS A 45 19.44 -1.34 -5.14
C LYS A 45 19.58 -1.08 -6.64
N LYS A 46 18.56 -1.38 -7.40
CA LYS A 46 18.40 -1.10 -8.82
C LYS A 46 17.05 -0.41 -9.05
N ILE A 47 17.06 0.60 -9.93
CA ILE A 47 15.81 1.28 -10.26
C ILE A 47 14.91 0.35 -11.07
N ASN A 48 13.70 0.14 -10.58
CA ASN A 48 12.61 -0.43 -11.34
C ASN A 48 11.95 0.68 -12.18
N THR A 49 12.14 0.63 -13.49
CA THR A 49 11.65 1.67 -14.42
C THR A 49 10.12 1.69 -14.50
N THR A 50 9.46 0.52 -14.46
CA THR A 50 7.99 0.40 -14.45
C THR A 50 7.42 0.95 -13.16
N GLY A 51 8.09 0.73 -12.03
CA GLY A 51 7.74 1.34 -10.74
C GLY A 51 7.84 2.87 -10.77
N ILE A 52 8.87 3.43 -11.42
CA ILE A 52 8.98 4.89 -11.60
C ILE A 52 7.85 5.44 -12.48
N GLU A 53 7.43 4.71 -13.51
CA GLU A 53 6.26 5.10 -14.31
C GLU A 53 4.97 5.08 -13.50
N ALA A 54 4.78 4.08 -12.64
CA ALA A 54 3.64 4.05 -11.72
C ALA A 54 3.61 5.28 -10.79
N ILE A 55 4.77 5.68 -10.25
CA ILE A 55 4.89 6.89 -9.41
C ILE A 55 4.54 8.15 -10.24
N LYS A 56 5.06 8.30 -11.46
CA LYS A 56 4.75 9.44 -12.32
C LYS A 56 3.27 9.52 -12.68
N ASN A 57 2.65 8.38 -12.96
CA ASN A 57 1.22 8.30 -13.23
C ASN A 57 0.41 8.72 -12.00
N TRP A 58 0.77 8.25 -10.82
CA TRP A 58 0.13 8.66 -9.58
C TRP A 58 0.27 10.18 -9.33
N ILE A 59 1.46 10.76 -9.52
CA ILE A 59 1.67 12.22 -9.44
C ILE A 59 0.75 12.95 -10.41
N ASN A 60 0.64 12.50 -11.65
CA ASN A 60 -0.22 13.14 -12.64
C ASN A 60 -1.69 13.11 -12.24
N PHE A 61 -2.20 11.98 -11.72
CA PHE A 61 -3.60 11.81 -11.37
C PHE A 61 -3.96 12.43 -10.03
N GLU A 62 -3.18 12.16 -8.98
CA GLU A 62 -3.54 12.53 -7.61
C GLU A 62 -3.10 13.93 -7.25
N VAL A 63 -2.03 14.43 -7.84
CA VAL A 63 -1.45 15.71 -7.48
C VAL A 63 -1.77 16.78 -8.53
N LEU A 64 -1.39 16.54 -9.78
CA LEU A 64 -1.51 17.58 -10.82
C LEU A 64 -2.96 17.81 -11.28
N TYR A 65 -3.82 16.80 -11.18
CA TYR A 65 -5.23 16.94 -11.56
C TYR A 65 -6.07 17.70 -10.51
N LYS A 66 -5.62 17.72 -9.26
CA LYS A 66 -6.33 18.42 -8.17
C LYS A 66 -6.04 19.92 -8.11
N ASP A 67 -4.93 20.38 -8.65
CA ASP A 67 -4.52 21.79 -8.60
C ASP A 67 -4.09 22.32 -9.98
N PHE A 68 -5.05 22.88 -10.71
CA PHE A 68 -4.81 23.45 -12.05
C PHE A 68 -4.02 24.75 -12.06
N SER A 69 -3.78 25.38 -10.89
CA SER A 69 -3.25 26.75 -10.82
C SER A 69 -1.77 26.88 -11.14
N SER A 70 -0.98 25.78 -11.09
CA SER A 70 0.46 25.82 -11.37
C SER A 70 1.06 24.46 -11.77
N ILE A 71 0.47 23.80 -12.77
CA ILE A 71 0.91 22.47 -13.25
C ILE A 71 2.41 22.45 -13.58
N THR A 72 2.95 23.53 -14.15
CA THR A 72 4.37 23.62 -14.52
C THR A 72 5.28 23.61 -13.27
N ASP A 73 4.93 24.37 -12.25
CA ASP A 73 5.72 24.48 -11.01
C ASP A 73 5.67 23.16 -10.23
N GLN A 74 4.50 22.53 -10.20
CA GLN A 74 4.34 21.19 -9.59
C GLN A 74 5.18 20.13 -10.32
N LYS A 75 5.21 20.13 -11.64
CA LYS A 75 6.07 19.20 -12.41
C LYS A 75 7.55 19.40 -12.11
N VAL A 76 8.00 20.65 -11.98
CA VAL A 76 9.39 20.97 -11.62
C VAL A 76 9.67 20.47 -10.20
N LYS A 77 8.78 20.77 -9.24
CA LYS A 77 8.87 20.32 -7.85
C LYS A 77 9.01 18.79 -7.73
N TYR A 78 8.11 18.03 -8.35
CA TYR A 78 8.16 16.57 -8.28
C TYR A 78 9.33 15.96 -9.06
N SER A 79 9.76 16.59 -10.16
CA SER A 79 10.99 16.17 -10.87
C SER A 79 12.23 16.33 -10.00
N PHE A 80 12.31 17.42 -9.25
CA PHE A 80 13.37 17.65 -8.29
C PHE A 80 13.31 16.67 -7.11
N LEU A 81 12.10 16.44 -6.56
CA LEU A 81 11.86 15.49 -5.48
C LEU A 81 12.33 14.08 -5.86
N LEU A 82 11.95 13.58 -7.04
CA LEU A 82 12.36 12.26 -7.52
C LEU A 82 13.89 12.13 -7.64
N LYS A 83 14.57 13.14 -8.20
CA LYS A 83 16.03 13.16 -8.33
C LYS A 83 16.72 13.17 -6.96
N ASN A 84 16.26 14.04 -6.07
CA ASN A 84 16.84 14.16 -4.73
C ASN A 84 16.62 12.89 -3.91
N THR A 85 15.41 12.34 -3.93
CA THR A 85 15.10 11.08 -3.23
C THR A 85 15.96 9.92 -3.75
N HIS A 86 16.16 9.83 -5.07
CA HIS A 86 17.07 8.83 -5.63
C HIS A 86 18.51 8.98 -5.12
N GLN A 87 19.01 10.21 -5.02
CA GLN A 87 20.33 10.45 -4.46
C GLN A 87 20.40 10.07 -2.98
N MET A 88 19.38 10.42 -2.20
CA MET A 88 19.29 10.03 -0.78
C MET A 88 19.25 8.51 -0.60
N LEU A 89 18.56 7.77 -1.48
CA LEU A 89 18.53 6.31 -1.47
C LEU A 89 19.91 5.71 -1.76
N LYS A 90 20.62 6.23 -2.77
CA LYS A 90 22.00 5.80 -3.06
C LYS A 90 22.95 6.03 -1.90
N ASP A 91 22.80 7.15 -1.22
CA ASP A 91 23.64 7.55 -0.08
C ASP A 91 23.22 6.88 1.23
N ASN A 92 22.15 6.05 1.24
CA ASN A 92 21.51 5.48 2.43
C ASN A 92 21.10 6.54 3.48
N LYS A 93 20.68 7.72 3.02
CA LYS A 93 20.28 8.86 3.89
C LYS A 93 18.75 8.96 4.05
N LEU A 94 17.95 8.17 3.35
CA LEU A 94 16.49 8.21 3.45
C LEU A 94 16.01 7.40 4.65
N SER A 95 15.35 8.06 5.59
CA SER A 95 14.77 7.42 6.79
C SER A 95 13.31 7.08 6.55
N LEU A 96 13.00 5.80 6.25
CA LEU A 96 11.62 5.34 6.08
C LEU A 96 10.78 5.51 7.35
N SER A 97 11.39 5.35 8.53
CA SER A 97 10.69 5.51 9.80
C SER A 97 10.22 6.95 10.04
N GLU A 98 11.01 7.95 9.65
CA GLU A 98 10.62 9.35 9.73
C GLU A 98 9.51 9.68 8.74
N ILE A 99 9.64 9.21 7.49
CA ILE A 99 8.61 9.40 6.46
C ILE A 99 7.27 8.85 6.92
N VAL A 100 7.24 7.62 7.44
CA VAL A 100 6.01 6.99 7.92
C VAL A 100 5.42 7.72 9.12
N LYS A 101 6.24 8.18 10.06
CA LYS A 101 5.77 8.99 11.19
C LYS A 101 5.12 10.30 10.74
N GLU A 102 5.71 10.99 9.75
CA GLU A 102 5.13 12.20 9.20
C GLU A 102 3.79 11.93 8.49
N ILE A 103 3.70 10.85 7.71
CA ILE A 103 2.44 10.43 7.09
C ILE A 103 1.39 10.16 8.17
N ASN A 104 1.72 9.37 9.20
CA ASN A 104 0.77 9.06 10.27
C ASN A 104 0.30 10.30 11.03
N PHE A 105 1.18 11.26 11.25
CA PHE A 105 0.85 12.48 11.98
C PHE A 105 -0.02 13.44 11.16
N LYS A 106 0.24 13.57 9.84
CA LYS A 106 -0.37 14.58 8.97
C LYS A 106 -1.52 14.07 8.10
N SER A 107 -1.80 12.77 8.09
CA SER A 107 -2.77 12.19 7.16
C SER A 107 -3.87 11.37 7.82
N SER A 108 -5.03 11.34 7.16
CA SER A 108 -6.12 10.44 7.52
C SER A 108 -5.78 8.97 7.20
N ILE A 109 -6.50 8.03 7.82
CA ILE A 109 -6.38 6.60 7.52
C ILE A 109 -6.66 6.29 6.03
N SER A 110 -7.58 7.04 5.39
CA SER A 110 -7.85 6.90 3.95
C SER A 110 -6.62 7.20 3.11
N LYS A 111 -5.92 8.31 3.41
CA LYS A 111 -4.70 8.71 2.70
C LYS A 111 -3.56 7.70 2.88
N ARG A 112 -3.47 7.05 4.05
CA ARG A 112 -2.50 5.96 4.30
C ARG A 112 -2.82 4.74 3.42
N TYR A 113 -4.11 4.42 3.20
CA TYR A 113 -4.50 3.39 2.24
C TYR A 113 -4.20 3.78 0.79
N ASP A 114 -4.35 5.05 0.41
CA ASP A 114 -3.96 5.54 -0.93
C ASP A 114 -2.45 5.41 -1.16
N ALA A 115 -1.65 5.72 -0.14
CA ALA A 115 -0.21 5.46 -0.16
C ALA A 115 0.09 3.98 -0.40
N MET A 116 -0.59 3.09 0.33
CA MET A 116 -0.41 1.64 0.17
C MET A 116 -0.85 1.15 -1.22
N ASN A 117 -1.92 1.71 -1.79
CA ASN A 117 -2.32 1.41 -3.17
C ASN A 117 -1.23 1.75 -4.19
N LEU A 118 -0.59 2.91 -4.05
CA LEU A 118 0.56 3.26 -4.90
C LEU A 118 1.68 2.24 -4.75
N LEU A 119 2.04 1.87 -3.51
CA LEU A 119 3.12 0.91 -3.27
C LEU A 119 2.81 -0.47 -3.86
N LEU A 120 1.57 -0.94 -3.74
CA LEU A 120 1.13 -2.20 -4.35
C LEU A 120 1.16 -2.14 -5.88
N ASN A 121 0.80 -1.00 -6.49
CA ASN A 121 0.89 -0.80 -7.93
C ASN A 121 2.34 -0.79 -8.42
N ILE A 122 3.27 -0.22 -7.65
CA ILE A 122 4.71 -0.26 -7.95
C ILE A 122 5.21 -1.70 -7.92
N ALA A 123 4.93 -2.44 -6.84
CA ALA A 123 5.35 -3.83 -6.68
C ALA A 123 4.72 -4.78 -7.72
N GLY A 124 3.49 -4.49 -8.17
CA GLY A 124 2.82 -5.26 -9.22
C GLY A 124 3.17 -4.87 -10.65
N SER A 125 4.04 -3.86 -10.83
CA SER A 125 4.28 -3.26 -12.16
C SER A 125 5.17 -4.11 -13.08
N ASP A 126 5.98 -5.01 -12.55
CA ASP A 126 6.92 -5.86 -13.29
C ASP A 126 6.58 -7.36 -13.25
N ASP A 127 5.35 -7.68 -12.85
CA ASP A 127 4.83 -9.05 -12.76
C ASP A 127 5.54 -9.96 -11.74
N ARG A 128 6.46 -9.42 -10.93
CA ARG A 128 7.21 -10.17 -9.93
C ARG A 128 7.26 -9.40 -8.63
N LEU A 129 6.81 -10.01 -7.55
CA LEU A 129 7.01 -9.50 -6.20
C LEU A 129 8.25 -10.16 -5.59
N SER A 130 9.34 -9.43 -5.45
CA SER A 130 10.51 -9.95 -4.77
C SER A 130 10.27 -10.14 -3.27
N LYS A 131 11.09 -11.00 -2.63
CA LYS A 131 11.01 -11.20 -1.17
C LYS A 131 11.33 -9.92 -0.40
N GLU A 132 12.21 -9.10 -0.93
CA GLU A 132 12.61 -7.82 -0.39
C GLU A 132 11.46 -6.81 -0.44
N GLU A 133 10.78 -6.71 -1.56
CA GLU A 133 9.58 -5.86 -1.73
C GLU A 133 8.44 -6.32 -0.83
N ASP A 134 8.18 -7.62 -0.79
CA ASP A 134 7.13 -8.17 0.08
C ASP A 134 7.38 -7.86 1.55
N LYS A 135 8.62 -8.06 2.01
CA LYS A 135 9.01 -7.71 3.37
C LYS A 135 8.86 -6.23 3.65
N LEU A 136 9.27 -5.38 2.69
CA LEU A 136 9.19 -3.93 2.83
C LEU A 136 7.72 -3.47 2.88
N LEU A 137 6.86 -3.97 1.99
CA LEU A 137 5.41 -3.68 1.98
C LEU A 137 4.74 -4.07 3.30
N ASN A 138 5.03 -5.26 3.83
CA ASN A 138 4.47 -5.72 5.11
C ASN A 138 4.94 -4.81 6.27
N ASN A 139 6.20 -4.38 6.26
CA ASN A 139 6.73 -3.48 7.29
C ASN A 139 6.09 -2.09 7.20
N ILE A 140 5.93 -1.54 6.00
CA ILE A 140 5.28 -0.24 5.78
C ILE A 140 3.81 -0.30 6.20
N ALA A 141 3.06 -1.37 5.85
CA ALA A 141 1.67 -1.52 6.23
C ALA A 141 1.47 -1.49 7.75
N ARG A 142 2.33 -2.20 8.50
CA ARG A 142 2.32 -2.16 9.97
C ARG A 142 2.67 -0.79 10.51
N ALA A 143 3.70 -0.16 9.95
CA ALA A 143 4.17 1.15 10.40
C ALA A 143 3.16 2.27 10.10
N LEU A 144 2.37 2.16 9.01
CA LEU A 144 1.24 3.04 8.69
C LEU A 144 -0.03 2.73 9.51
N GLU A 145 0.03 1.76 10.43
CA GLU A 145 -1.10 1.36 11.31
C GLU A 145 -2.33 0.90 10.53
N LEU A 146 -2.12 0.24 9.39
CA LEU A 146 -3.21 -0.28 8.56
C LEU A 146 -3.74 -1.60 9.12
N ASP A 147 -5.04 -1.87 8.89
CA ASP A 147 -5.59 -3.20 9.12
C ASP A 147 -4.90 -4.22 8.21
N LEU A 148 -4.25 -5.22 8.80
CA LEU A 148 -3.44 -6.17 8.06
C LEU A 148 -4.27 -7.12 7.19
N ASN A 149 -5.52 -7.43 7.58
CA ASN A 149 -6.40 -8.26 6.75
C ASN A 149 -6.79 -7.50 5.48
N ARG A 150 -7.20 -6.24 5.64
CA ARG A 150 -7.51 -5.36 4.51
C ARG A 150 -6.30 -5.14 3.61
N PHE A 151 -5.12 -4.93 4.19
CA PHE A 151 -3.88 -4.85 3.42
C PHE A 151 -3.62 -6.13 2.60
N GLN A 152 -3.80 -7.31 3.19
CA GLN A 152 -3.63 -8.59 2.46
C GLN A 152 -4.67 -8.77 1.35
N GLU A 153 -5.91 -8.32 1.56
CA GLU A 153 -6.93 -8.29 0.50
C GLU A 153 -6.52 -7.39 -0.67
N MET A 154 -6.05 -6.17 -0.37
CA MET A 154 -5.55 -5.22 -1.38
C MET A 154 -4.35 -5.82 -2.15
N LYS A 155 -3.37 -6.38 -1.43
CA LYS A 155 -2.21 -7.03 -2.03
C LYS A 155 -2.62 -8.17 -2.97
N THR A 156 -3.49 -9.05 -2.52
CA THR A 156 -4.00 -10.18 -3.31
C THR A 156 -4.76 -9.74 -4.56
N SER A 157 -5.45 -8.60 -4.51
CA SER A 157 -6.20 -8.07 -5.65
C SER A 157 -5.33 -7.31 -6.66
N THR A 158 -4.14 -6.88 -6.27
CA THR A 158 -3.29 -6.01 -7.09
C THR A 158 -2.08 -6.76 -7.66
N ILE A 159 -1.48 -7.66 -6.88
CA ILE A 159 -0.24 -8.35 -7.25
C ILE A 159 -0.51 -9.81 -7.56
N ALA A 160 -0.24 -10.20 -8.80
CA ALA A 160 -0.22 -11.60 -9.21
C ALA A 160 1.15 -12.21 -8.88
N ASN A 161 1.19 -13.11 -7.90
CA ASN A 161 2.43 -13.81 -7.55
C ASN A 161 2.38 -15.26 -8.05
N ILE A 162 2.59 -15.44 -9.35
CA ILE A 162 2.41 -16.74 -10.05
C ILE A 162 3.56 -17.70 -9.71
N GLU A 163 4.79 -17.20 -9.52
CA GLU A 163 5.96 -18.08 -9.32
C GLU A 163 5.89 -18.89 -8.01
N THR A 164 5.30 -18.34 -6.96
CA THR A 164 5.14 -19.04 -5.67
C THR A 164 4.15 -20.20 -5.76
N ILE A 165 3.23 -20.17 -6.73
CA ILE A 165 2.17 -21.13 -6.88
C ILE A 165 2.59 -22.29 -7.80
N ASP A 166 3.36 -22.00 -8.86
CA ASP A 166 3.84 -23.02 -9.80
C ASP A 166 4.94 -23.93 -9.19
N GLN A 167 5.59 -23.49 -8.10
CA GLN A 167 6.56 -24.26 -7.32
C GLN A 167 5.97 -24.91 -6.05
N ALA A 168 4.64 -24.92 -5.94
CA ALA A 168 3.93 -25.52 -4.81
C ALA A 168 3.95 -27.06 -4.92
N ASP A 169 5.11 -27.65 -4.64
CA ASP A 169 5.18 -29.04 -4.23
C ASP A 169 4.59 -29.18 -2.82
N GLU A 170 4.08 -30.36 -2.47
CA GLU A 170 3.42 -30.63 -1.19
C GLU A 170 4.24 -30.22 0.04
N ASP A 171 5.58 -30.16 -0.07
CA ASP A 171 6.50 -29.72 0.97
C ASP A 171 6.54 -28.19 1.19
N ASN A 172 5.89 -27.40 0.34
CA ASN A 172 5.91 -25.93 0.38
C ASN A 172 4.62 -25.30 0.93
N GLU A 173 3.64 -26.10 1.34
CA GLU A 173 2.36 -25.65 1.89
C GLU A 173 2.52 -24.72 3.09
N GLU A 174 3.44 -25.06 3.98
CA GLU A 174 3.76 -24.26 5.17
C GLU A 174 4.28 -22.87 4.80
N THR A 175 5.04 -22.78 3.71
CA THR A 175 5.60 -21.53 3.21
C THR A 175 4.56 -20.67 2.52
N ILE A 176 3.69 -21.26 1.67
CA ILE A 176 2.65 -20.55 0.92
C ILE A 176 1.60 -19.94 1.86
N PHE A 177 1.18 -20.71 2.85
CA PHE A 177 0.16 -20.28 3.82
C PHE A 177 0.74 -19.76 5.12
N ASN A 178 2.07 -19.63 5.24
CA ASN A 178 2.76 -19.24 6.46
C ASN A 178 2.27 -20.06 7.67
N PHE A 179 2.20 -21.39 7.53
CA PHE A 179 1.91 -22.27 8.64
C PHE A 179 3.16 -22.33 9.55
N SER A 180 3.00 -22.06 10.82
CA SER A 180 4.08 -22.30 11.78
C SER A 180 4.04 -23.77 12.23
N LYS A 181 5.21 -24.29 12.61
CA LYS A 181 5.32 -25.69 13.07
C LYS A 181 4.46 -26.00 14.30
N ASP A 182 4.15 -24.97 15.08
CA ASP A 182 3.34 -25.08 16.31
C ASP A 182 1.83 -24.89 16.06
N MET A 183 1.43 -24.73 14.81
CA MET A 183 0.03 -24.48 14.43
C MET A 183 -0.78 -25.77 14.53
N THR A 184 -1.91 -25.71 15.25
CA THR A 184 -2.83 -26.85 15.31
C THR A 184 -3.57 -27.04 14.00
N ASP A 185 -4.08 -28.26 13.71
CA ASP A 185 -4.89 -28.49 12.51
C ASP A 185 -6.16 -27.62 12.50
N ALA A 186 -6.74 -27.32 13.66
CA ALA A 186 -7.87 -26.41 13.77
C ALA A 186 -7.51 -24.98 13.33
N ASP A 187 -6.31 -24.49 13.71
CA ASP A 187 -5.84 -23.16 13.29
C ASP A 187 -5.50 -23.12 11.79
N LYS A 188 -4.88 -24.21 11.27
CA LYS A 188 -4.65 -24.38 9.83
C LYS A 188 -5.97 -24.35 9.06
N CYS A 189 -6.98 -25.08 9.54
CA CYS A 189 -8.32 -25.10 8.95
C CYS A 189 -8.98 -23.72 8.94
N LYS A 190 -8.89 -22.98 10.04
CA LYS A 190 -9.40 -21.61 10.10
C LYS A 190 -8.73 -20.74 9.04
N LYS A 191 -7.40 -20.76 8.99
CA LYS A 191 -6.61 -19.99 8.01
C LYS A 191 -6.93 -20.38 6.58
N LEU A 192 -7.05 -21.66 6.26
CA LEU A 192 -7.44 -22.14 4.93
C LEU A 192 -8.84 -21.70 4.50
N ARG A 193 -9.80 -21.57 5.43
CA ARG A 193 -11.13 -21.00 5.13
C ARG A 193 -11.06 -19.53 4.78
N GLU A 194 -10.26 -18.76 5.53
CA GLU A 194 -10.04 -17.33 5.30
C GLU A 194 -9.38 -17.13 3.92
N GLU A 195 -8.31 -17.89 3.61
CA GLU A 195 -7.62 -17.86 2.34
C GLU A 195 -8.54 -18.25 1.16
N TYR A 196 -9.30 -19.34 1.30
CA TYR A 196 -10.28 -19.75 0.29
C TYR A 196 -11.27 -18.63 -0.01
N THR A 197 -11.82 -17.99 1.00
CA THR A 197 -12.77 -16.88 0.85
C THR A 197 -12.12 -15.69 0.15
N ARG A 198 -10.91 -15.34 0.53
CA ARG A 198 -10.14 -14.25 -0.08
C ARG A 198 -9.88 -14.50 -1.57
N TRP A 199 -9.32 -15.65 -1.92
CA TRP A 199 -8.98 -15.98 -3.30
C TRP A 199 -10.23 -16.21 -4.17
N ASN A 200 -11.29 -16.76 -3.62
CA ASN A 200 -12.53 -16.94 -4.37
C ASN A 200 -13.14 -15.60 -4.83
N ARG A 201 -13.00 -14.54 -4.06
CA ARG A 201 -13.42 -13.19 -4.48
C ARG A 201 -12.63 -12.67 -5.69
N GLN A 202 -11.39 -13.13 -5.87
CA GLN A 202 -10.49 -12.69 -6.94
C GLN A 202 -10.65 -13.52 -8.24
N THR A 203 -11.44 -14.59 -8.25
CA THR A 203 -11.65 -15.43 -9.44
C THR A 203 -12.31 -14.67 -10.60
N ASN A 204 -12.96 -13.56 -10.34
CA ASN A 204 -13.59 -12.66 -11.32
C ASN A 204 -12.85 -11.31 -11.47
N ASN A 205 -11.60 -11.20 -11.02
CA ASN A 205 -10.80 -9.97 -11.15
C ASN A 205 -10.66 -9.57 -12.63
N SER A 206 -10.61 -8.26 -12.92
CA SER A 206 -10.42 -7.74 -14.27
C SER A 206 -9.04 -8.12 -14.86
N ASN A 207 -8.01 -8.24 -14.02
CA ASN A 207 -6.68 -8.67 -14.42
C ASN A 207 -6.64 -10.20 -14.60
N GLU A 208 -6.30 -10.66 -15.79
CA GLU A 208 -6.24 -12.07 -16.15
C GLU A 208 -5.23 -12.87 -15.31
N LYS A 209 -4.06 -12.30 -15.03
CA LYS A 209 -3.03 -12.94 -14.21
C LYS A 209 -3.53 -13.19 -12.79
N ILE A 210 -4.19 -12.18 -12.19
CA ILE A 210 -4.79 -12.31 -10.85
C ILE A 210 -5.91 -13.36 -10.85
N ARG A 211 -6.76 -13.40 -11.90
CA ARG A 211 -7.78 -14.46 -12.03
C ARG A 211 -7.18 -15.86 -12.07
N ASN A 212 -6.13 -16.04 -12.86
CA ASN A 212 -5.46 -17.33 -12.99
C ASN A 212 -4.80 -17.77 -11.68
N GLN A 213 -4.13 -16.83 -11.01
CA GLN A 213 -3.60 -17.06 -9.66
C GLN A 213 -4.70 -17.44 -8.67
N ALA A 214 -5.80 -16.68 -8.67
CA ALA A 214 -6.92 -16.94 -7.76
C ALA A 214 -7.51 -18.33 -7.94
N ARG A 215 -7.67 -18.80 -9.19
CA ARG A 215 -8.16 -20.16 -9.49
C ARG A 215 -7.23 -21.22 -8.92
N LYS A 216 -5.91 -21.10 -9.14
CA LYS A 216 -4.91 -22.02 -8.59
C LYS A 216 -4.94 -22.03 -7.06
N MET A 217 -5.01 -20.86 -6.42
CA MET A 217 -5.06 -20.76 -4.96
C MET A 217 -6.36 -21.34 -4.38
N VAL A 218 -7.49 -21.16 -5.04
CA VAL A 218 -8.77 -21.78 -4.64
C VAL A 218 -8.67 -23.30 -4.70
N GLU A 219 -8.08 -23.85 -5.75
CA GLU A 219 -7.85 -25.29 -5.89
C GLU A 219 -6.91 -25.83 -4.81
N LEU A 220 -5.77 -25.17 -4.59
CA LEU A 220 -4.78 -25.52 -3.57
C LEU A 220 -5.40 -25.50 -2.16
N THR A 221 -6.11 -24.43 -1.80
CA THR A 221 -6.78 -24.34 -0.50
C THR A 221 -7.86 -25.40 -0.33
N ALA A 222 -8.59 -25.76 -1.39
CA ALA A 222 -9.60 -26.81 -1.35
C ALA A 222 -8.96 -28.20 -1.12
N ASN A 223 -7.82 -28.47 -1.75
CA ASN A 223 -7.07 -29.73 -1.57
C ASN A 223 -6.52 -29.85 -0.15
N LEU A 224 -5.93 -28.77 0.38
CA LEU A 224 -5.42 -28.74 1.75
C LEU A 224 -6.52 -28.90 2.79
N ARG A 225 -7.67 -28.29 2.58
CA ARG A 225 -8.83 -28.49 3.45
C ARG A 225 -9.28 -29.94 3.52
N LYS A 226 -9.19 -30.70 2.42
CA LYS A 226 -9.45 -32.14 2.41
C LYS A 226 -8.38 -32.89 3.20
N LYS A 227 -7.09 -32.54 3.03
CA LYS A 227 -5.96 -33.14 3.74
C LYS A 227 -6.08 -32.97 5.28
N TYR A 228 -6.50 -31.79 5.75
CA TYR A 228 -6.69 -31.50 7.19
C TYR A 228 -8.09 -31.75 7.70
N ASN A 229 -8.98 -32.41 6.93
CA ASN A 229 -10.36 -32.69 7.28
C ASN A 229 -11.18 -31.45 7.74
N CYS A 230 -11.00 -30.33 7.06
CA CYS A 230 -11.78 -29.13 7.27
C CYS A 230 -12.88 -28.98 6.23
#